data_8dd91242c73bfdeb80491a3d1e22cbad
#
_entry.id   8dd91242c73bfdeb80491a3d1e22cbad
#
_cell.length_a   1.000
_cell.length_b   1.000
_cell.length_c   1.000
_cell.angle_alpha   90.00
_cell.angle_beta   90.00
_cell.angle_gamma   90.00
#
_symmetry.space_group_name_H-M   'P 1'
#
loop_
_entity.id
_entity.type
_entity.pdbx_description
1 polymer ?
#
loop_
_entity_poly.entity_id
_entity_poly.type
_entity_poly.pdbx_seq_one_letter_code
_entity_poly.pdbx_strand_id
1 'polypeptide(L)'
;MKKYVNLFVFVFMVGACFSQGKAQTKSAVSYKNPVVDIAMPDPTVIKAADGYFYVYATESTRNVPIMKSKDLVQWTYCNTAFTNKTRPRFEPKAGIWAPDINYINNKYVLYYAMSVWG
;
A
#
# COMPACT_ATOMS: atom_id res chain seq x y z
N MET A 1 70.10 9.06 52.99
CA MET A 1 69.63 9.48 51.69
C MET A 1 68.28 8.78 51.40
N LYS A 2 67.17 9.49 51.51
CA LYS A 2 65.84 8.96 51.22
C LYS A 2 65.50 9.28 49.79
N LYS A 3 65.26 8.24 48.96
CA LYS A 3 64.82 8.38 47.56
C LYS A 3 63.28 8.44 47.56
N TYR A 4 62.75 9.55 47.09
CA TYR A 4 61.28 9.73 46.85
C TYR A 4 60.99 9.21 45.43
N VAL A 5 60.12 8.20 45.30
CA VAL A 5 59.56 7.73 44.03
C VAL A 5 58.26 8.50 43.78
N ASN A 6 58.28 9.37 42.79
CA ASN A 6 57.05 10.05 42.36
C ASN A 6 56.25 9.11 41.45
N LEU A 7 55.07 8.67 41.94
CA LEU A 7 54.10 7.89 41.21
C LEU A 7 53.16 8.84 40.45
N PHE A 8 53.38 9.00 39.13
CA PHE A 8 52.45 9.74 38.27
C PHE A 8 51.23 8.81 37.94
N VAL A 9 50.10 9.14 38.54
CA VAL A 9 48.82 8.51 38.17
C VAL A 9 48.24 9.22 36.97
N PHE A 10 48.26 8.58 35.77
CA PHE A 10 47.56 9.05 34.58
C PHE A 10 46.11 8.62 34.68
N VAL A 11 45.19 9.58 34.96
CA VAL A 11 43.75 9.36 34.88
C VAL A 11 43.33 9.52 33.41
N PHE A 12 43.07 8.39 32.73
CA PHE A 12 42.41 8.36 31.41
C PHE A 12 40.93 8.69 31.59
N MET A 13 40.51 9.92 31.28
CA MET A 13 39.10 10.25 31.11
C MET A 13 38.66 9.68 29.76
N VAL A 14 37.94 8.55 29.78
CA VAL A 14 37.22 8.04 28.62
C VAL A 14 35.94 8.86 28.47
N GLY A 15 35.98 9.83 27.59
CA GLY A 15 34.79 10.62 27.21
C GLY A 15 33.82 9.71 26.42
N ALA A 16 32.75 9.25 27.06
CA ALA A 16 31.67 8.57 26.35
C ALA A 16 30.91 9.61 25.53
N CYS A 17 31.18 9.69 24.22
CA CYS A 17 30.32 10.40 23.26
C CYS A 17 28.97 9.69 23.17
N PHE A 18 27.99 10.13 23.96
CA PHE A 18 26.60 9.78 23.74
C PHE A 18 26.13 10.49 22.45
N SER A 19 26.14 9.76 21.34
CA SER A 19 25.46 10.18 20.14
C SER A 19 23.95 10.12 20.42
N GLN A 20 23.34 11.27 20.68
CA GLN A 20 21.88 11.40 20.74
C GLN A 20 21.35 11.23 19.31
N GLY A 21 20.98 10.00 18.96
CA GLY A 21 20.21 9.73 17.77
C GLY A 21 18.89 10.52 17.85
N LYS A 22 18.74 11.56 17.02
CA LYS A 22 17.44 12.22 16.87
C LYS A 22 16.44 11.19 16.40
N ALA A 23 15.53 10.82 17.28
CA ALA A 23 14.36 10.02 16.89
C ALA A 23 13.60 10.84 15.83
N GLN A 24 13.61 10.33 14.60
CA GLN A 24 12.86 10.91 13.50
C GLN A 24 11.40 10.63 13.79
N THR A 25 10.70 11.56 14.39
CA THR A 25 9.24 11.50 14.55
C THR A 25 8.64 11.47 13.15
N LYS A 26 8.15 10.28 12.71
CA LYS A 26 7.32 10.20 11.52
C LYS A 26 6.14 11.15 11.75
N SER A 27 6.06 12.21 10.96
CA SER A 27 4.89 13.07 10.91
C SER A 27 3.66 12.18 10.68
N ALA A 28 2.68 12.26 11.57
CA ALA A 28 1.41 11.55 11.39
C ALA A 28 0.76 12.09 10.10
N VAL A 29 0.55 11.19 9.13
CA VAL A 29 -0.15 11.55 7.89
C VAL A 29 -1.61 11.79 8.27
N SER A 30 -2.07 13.03 8.17
CA SER A 30 -3.47 13.37 8.35
C SER A 30 -4.20 13.18 7.02
N TYR A 31 -5.37 12.53 7.06
CA TYR A 31 -6.25 12.36 5.90
C TYR A 31 -7.70 12.60 6.29
N LYS A 32 -8.55 12.85 5.30
CA LYS A 32 -9.99 13.04 5.46
C LYS A 32 -10.75 11.98 4.67
N ASN A 33 -11.77 11.37 5.28
CA ASN A 33 -12.69 10.46 4.59
C ASN A 33 -13.79 11.23 3.83
N PRO A 34 -14.28 10.70 2.69
CA PRO A 34 -13.74 9.54 1.99
C PRO A 34 -12.41 9.86 1.30
N VAL A 35 -11.47 8.89 1.23
CA VAL A 35 -10.21 9.01 0.47
C VAL A 35 -10.41 8.78 -1.04
N VAL A 36 -11.58 8.26 -1.43
CA VAL A 36 -12.06 8.10 -2.81
C VAL A 36 -13.49 8.64 -2.85
N ASP A 37 -13.76 9.57 -3.74
CA ASP A 37 -15.06 10.26 -3.89
C ASP A 37 -15.95 9.70 -5.00
N ILE A 38 -15.52 8.62 -5.66
CA ILE A 38 -16.32 7.86 -6.63
C ILE A 38 -16.82 6.55 -6.03
N ALA A 39 -17.91 6.02 -6.59
CA ALA A 39 -18.48 4.76 -6.12
C ALA A 39 -17.52 3.58 -6.43
N MET A 40 -17.04 2.92 -5.38
CA MET A 40 -16.18 1.74 -5.42
C MET A 40 -16.75 0.66 -4.49
N PRO A 41 -17.94 0.08 -4.81
CA PRO A 41 -18.56 -0.94 -3.95
C PRO A 41 -17.77 -2.26 -4.01
N ASP A 42 -17.87 -3.06 -2.95
CA ASP A 42 -17.20 -4.36 -2.79
C ASP A 42 -15.71 -4.30 -3.14
N PRO A 43 -14.94 -3.37 -2.55
CA PRO A 43 -13.56 -3.14 -2.96
C PRO A 43 -12.63 -4.26 -2.50
N THR A 44 -11.71 -4.66 -3.39
CA THR A 44 -10.55 -5.50 -3.06
C THR A 44 -9.27 -4.73 -3.34
N VAL A 45 -8.25 -4.87 -2.50
CA VAL A 45 -6.99 -4.14 -2.61
C VAL A 45 -5.81 -5.10 -2.60
N ILE A 46 -4.89 -4.92 -3.53
CA ILE A 46 -3.62 -5.66 -3.58
C ILE A 46 -2.43 -4.70 -3.67
N LYS A 47 -1.34 -5.01 -2.97
CA LYS A 47 -0.07 -4.34 -3.16
C LYS A 47 0.72 -5.07 -4.25
N ALA A 48 1.03 -4.37 -5.34
CA ALA A 48 1.76 -4.94 -6.46
C ALA A 48 3.29 -4.81 -6.30
N ALA A 49 4.03 -5.53 -7.13
CA ALA A 49 5.50 -5.54 -7.10
C ALA A 49 6.14 -4.18 -7.44
N ASP A 50 5.42 -3.29 -8.13
CA ASP A 50 5.83 -1.91 -8.40
C ASP A 50 5.71 -0.97 -7.20
N GLY A 51 5.24 -1.50 -6.06
CA GLY A 51 5.09 -0.78 -4.79
C GLY A 51 3.79 0.01 -4.66
N TYR A 52 2.92 0.01 -5.68
CA TYR A 52 1.59 0.61 -5.60
C TYR A 52 0.56 -0.36 -5.01
N PHE A 53 -0.45 0.21 -4.37
CA PHE A 53 -1.71 -0.46 -4.06
C PHE A 53 -2.67 -0.24 -5.21
N TYR A 54 -3.38 -1.29 -5.60
CA TYR A 54 -4.43 -1.27 -6.61
C TYR A 54 -5.75 -1.70 -5.98
N VAL A 55 -6.79 -0.90 -6.16
CA VAL A 55 -8.15 -1.23 -5.74
C VAL A 55 -8.99 -1.54 -6.97
N TYR A 56 -9.76 -2.62 -6.88
CA TYR A 56 -10.76 -3.04 -7.85
C TYR A 56 -12.12 -3.01 -7.16
N ALA A 57 -13.20 -2.72 -7.90
CA ALA A 57 -14.53 -2.67 -7.32
C ALA A 57 -15.59 -3.20 -8.27
N THR A 58 -16.76 -3.53 -7.72
CA THR A 58 -17.98 -3.81 -8.47
C THR A 58 -18.26 -2.68 -9.48
N GLU A 59 -18.83 -3.03 -10.61
CA GLU A 59 -19.15 -2.11 -11.70
C GLU A 59 -20.12 -1.00 -11.32
N SER A 60 -19.61 0.08 -10.77
CA SER A 60 -20.25 1.39 -10.87
C SER A 60 -19.84 2.09 -12.18
N THR A 61 -18.59 1.90 -12.57
CA THR A 61 -18.07 2.13 -13.92
C THR A 61 -17.90 0.79 -14.61
N ARG A 62 -18.45 0.65 -15.83
CA ARG A 62 -18.40 -0.60 -16.60
C ARG A 62 -16.99 -1.18 -16.70
N ASN A 63 -16.88 -2.50 -16.67
CA ASN A 63 -15.64 -3.27 -16.82
C ASN A 63 -14.72 -3.30 -15.61
N VAL A 64 -15.23 -3.10 -14.38
CA VAL A 64 -14.50 -3.17 -13.12
C VAL A 64 -13.43 -2.07 -13.00
N PRO A 65 -13.76 -0.93 -12.38
CA PRO A 65 -12.85 0.20 -12.25
C PRO A 65 -11.63 -0.14 -11.39
N ILE A 66 -10.49 0.46 -11.73
CA ILE A 66 -9.23 0.30 -11.03
C ILE A 66 -8.67 1.68 -10.67
N MET A 67 -8.31 1.86 -9.41
CA MET A 67 -7.50 2.99 -8.96
C MET A 67 -6.20 2.50 -8.36
N LYS A 68 -5.19 3.37 -8.29
CA LYS A 68 -3.90 3.08 -7.64
C LYS A 68 -3.50 4.16 -6.65
N SER A 69 -2.75 3.75 -5.64
CA SER A 69 -2.18 4.63 -4.61
C SER A 69 -0.81 4.13 -4.14
N LYS A 70 0.04 5.04 -3.66
CA LYS A 70 1.28 4.68 -2.96
C LYS A 70 1.11 4.61 -1.44
N ASP A 71 0.10 5.26 -0.90
CA ASP A 71 -0.05 5.54 0.53
C ASP A 71 -1.43 5.16 1.10
N LEU A 72 -2.35 4.63 0.26
CA LEU A 72 -3.74 4.31 0.58
C LEU A 72 -4.62 5.56 0.88
N VAL A 73 -4.10 6.75 0.70
CA VAL A 73 -4.77 8.03 0.93
C VAL A 73 -5.02 8.76 -0.38
N GLN A 74 -3.98 8.91 -1.20
CA GLN A 74 -4.07 9.56 -2.51
C GLN A 74 -4.28 8.51 -3.59
N TRP A 75 -5.48 8.49 -4.16
CA TRP A 75 -5.89 7.54 -5.18
C TRP A 75 -6.03 8.20 -6.54
N THR A 76 -5.54 7.52 -7.57
CA THR A 76 -5.63 7.96 -8.97
C THR A 76 -6.30 6.87 -9.80
N TYR A 77 -7.29 7.25 -10.60
CA TYR A 77 -7.92 6.34 -11.55
C TYR A 77 -6.89 5.85 -12.59
N CYS A 78 -6.87 4.55 -12.82
CA CYS A 78 -5.95 3.94 -13.80
C CYS A 78 -6.66 3.56 -15.08
N ASN A 79 -7.63 2.66 -14.96
CA ASN A 79 -8.29 1.99 -16.07
C ASN A 79 -9.41 1.09 -15.51
N THR A 80 -9.84 0.11 -16.32
CA THR A 80 -10.74 -0.97 -15.93
C THR A 80 -10.06 -2.32 -16.15
N ALA A 81 -10.47 -3.34 -15.38
CA ALA A 81 -9.91 -4.70 -15.47
C ALA A 81 -10.18 -5.35 -16.84
N PHE A 82 -11.31 -5.01 -17.45
CA PHE A 82 -11.69 -5.46 -18.79
C PHE A 82 -11.86 -4.28 -19.73
N THR A 83 -11.87 -4.56 -21.01
CA THR A 83 -12.34 -3.65 -22.06
C THR A 83 -13.63 -4.21 -22.66
N ASN A 84 -14.36 -3.44 -23.46
CA ASN A 84 -15.53 -3.96 -24.19
C ASN A 84 -15.19 -5.16 -25.09
N LYS A 85 -13.92 -5.29 -25.52
CA LYS A 85 -13.43 -6.41 -26.33
C LYS A 85 -13.10 -7.65 -25.48
N THR A 86 -12.52 -7.45 -24.29
CA THR A 86 -12.04 -8.53 -23.40
C THR A 86 -13.03 -8.91 -22.32
N ARG A 87 -14.13 -8.16 -22.16
CA ARG A 87 -15.20 -8.48 -21.21
C ARG A 87 -15.76 -9.88 -21.45
N PRO A 88 -15.93 -10.71 -20.41
CA PRO A 88 -16.60 -12.01 -20.53
C PRO A 88 -18.00 -11.86 -21.14
N ARG A 89 -18.39 -12.82 -21.97
CA ARG A 89 -19.67 -12.78 -22.74
C ARG A 89 -20.62 -13.92 -22.46
N PHE A 90 -20.31 -14.77 -21.49
CA PHE A 90 -21.17 -15.88 -21.12
C PHE A 90 -22.51 -15.43 -20.54
N GLU A 91 -22.59 -14.19 -20.02
CA GLU A 91 -23.84 -13.54 -19.62
C GLU A 91 -23.82 -12.07 -20.13
N PRO A 92 -24.26 -11.81 -21.37
CA PRO A 92 -24.07 -10.51 -22.04
C PRO A 92 -24.73 -9.31 -21.37
N LYS A 93 -25.83 -9.54 -20.63
CA LYS A 93 -26.58 -8.48 -19.91
C LYS A 93 -26.13 -8.28 -18.47
N ALA A 94 -25.23 -9.12 -17.99
CA ALA A 94 -24.80 -9.09 -16.59
C ALA A 94 -23.83 -7.96 -16.27
N GLY A 95 -23.89 -7.52 -15.01
CA GLY A 95 -22.82 -6.77 -14.34
C GLY A 95 -21.71 -7.69 -13.83
N ILE A 96 -20.53 -7.15 -13.57
CA ILE A 96 -19.44 -7.82 -12.87
C ILE A 96 -19.38 -7.30 -11.44
N TRP A 97 -19.45 -8.22 -10.47
CA TRP A 97 -19.67 -7.92 -9.06
C TRP A 97 -18.54 -8.48 -8.19
N ALA A 98 -18.31 -7.82 -7.07
CA ALA A 98 -17.45 -8.27 -5.97
C ALA A 98 -16.14 -8.90 -6.48
N PRO A 99 -15.29 -8.13 -7.17
CA PRO A 99 -14.00 -8.63 -7.62
C PRO A 99 -13.11 -8.96 -6.42
N ASP A 100 -12.28 -10.00 -6.55
CA ASP A 100 -11.24 -10.34 -5.58
C ASP A 100 -9.93 -10.59 -6.31
N ILE A 101 -8.96 -9.69 -6.11
CA ILE A 101 -7.66 -9.73 -6.78
C ILE A 101 -6.62 -10.42 -5.91
N ASN A 102 -5.95 -11.43 -6.48
CA ASN A 102 -4.93 -12.23 -5.82
C ASN A 102 -3.66 -12.33 -6.66
N TYR A 103 -2.51 -12.60 -6.01
CA TYR A 103 -1.26 -12.92 -6.69
C TYR A 103 -0.90 -14.36 -6.42
N ILE A 104 -1.05 -15.22 -7.44
CA ILE A 104 -0.91 -16.66 -7.34
C ILE A 104 0.00 -17.15 -8.48
N ASN A 105 1.03 -17.93 -8.14
CA ASN A 105 1.96 -18.52 -9.12
C ASN A 105 2.50 -17.49 -10.14
N ASN A 106 2.97 -16.34 -9.63
CA ASN A 106 3.52 -15.24 -10.42
C ASN A 106 2.55 -14.59 -11.41
N LYS A 107 1.23 -14.71 -11.14
CA LYS A 107 0.17 -14.09 -11.94
C LYS A 107 -0.84 -13.37 -11.06
N TYR A 108 -1.35 -12.25 -11.54
CA TYR A 108 -2.52 -11.61 -10.95
C TYR A 108 -3.76 -12.34 -11.45
N VAL A 109 -4.56 -12.82 -10.51
CA VAL A 109 -5.80 -13.56 -10.76
C VAL A 109 -6.96 -12.78 -10.15
N LEU A 110 -7.93 -12.41 -10.98
CA LEU A 110 -9.13 -11.71 -10.56
C LEU A 110 -10.31 -12.69 -10.55
N TYR A 111 -10.83 -12.97 -9.36
CA TYR A 111 -12.11 -13.66 -9.19
C TYR A 111 -13.23 -12.63 -9.19
N TYR A 112 -14.40 -12.99 -9.69
CA TYR A 112 -15.56 -12.12 -9.72
C TYR A 112 -16.86 -12.92 -9.90
N ALA A 113 -17.98 -12.34 -9.48
CA ALA A 113 -19.31 -12.81 -9.86
C ALA A 113 -19.76 -12.08 -11.13
N MET A 114 -20.57 -12.74 -11.95
CA MET A 114 -21.21 -12.13 -13.10
C MET A 114 -22.65 -12.58 -13.20
N SER A 115 -23.59 -11.65 -13.05
CA SER A 115 -25.02 -11.95 -13.07
C SER A 115 -25.84 -10.73 -13.49
N VAL A 116 -27.09 -10.98 -13.87
CA VAL A 116 -28.11 -9.94 -14.00
C VAL A 116 -28.61 -9.60 -12.60
N TRP A 117 -28.82 -8.32 -12.29
CA TRP A 117 -29.42 -7.90 -11.05
C TRP A 117 -30.94 -8.17 -11.07
N GLY A 118 -31.43 -8.79 -10.03
CA GLY A 118 -32.86 -9.10 -9.85
C GLY A 118 -33.17 -10.56 -9.81
#